data_e5c8c690bb0a48dd593d0dd107469fbf
#
_entry.id   e5c8c690bb0a48dd593d0dd107469fbf
#
_cell.length_a   1.000
_cell.length_b   1.000
_cell.length_c   1.000
_cell.angle_alpha   90.00
_cell.angle_beta   90.00
_cell.angle_gamma   90.00
#
_symmetry.space_group_name_H-M   'P 1'
#
loop_
_entity.id
_entity.type
_entity.pdbx_description
1 polymer ?
#
loop_
_entity_poly.entity_id
_entity_poly.type
_entity_poly.pdbx_seq_one_letter_code
_entity_poly.pdbx_strand_id
1 'polypeptide(L)'
;MKLHRRSLVTLAGLALSTLVTLAPATGQAQGTVLRVVPHSNLAILDPIWTTAYMSRNHGYMIYDTLFGTDENAKIRPQMVDTWTVSGDKRLWTFKLRKGLEFHDGKPVTGEDVIASLQRWGKRDAMGSALMQFVQRMDSPTPDTFRIFLGEACGFVLEALGKPSSNVPFIMPKRIADTDAFKQIEEHIGSGPYVFKKDEFKPGDKAVYLKNAKYVPRAEPPSGTAGGKQVFVDRVEWNLALRDAQAQVNALKKGEIDIIEALGFDFYENAKTDADIQLPKYSNLGLQYMARFNHLHKPFDNAKVRAAAIAAMTQEPFLRAQVGVKELYKTCPSMFICNTPYGSTAGSDIQAKSNMRKAQDLLKASGYDGTPIVIMKPTDLASIQKLPDVAAQLLRQAGFKVDLQAMDWQTLVGRRAKKDAPDKGGWHMFLTAWNVFDVWSPIANPTADTRGEKSGWFGWASDDKLPELRNQFMRATDEGVKKKLADQIHARMFEIGTHAPLGEYSQPMAARKNISGFFITNGNIYWNLKKN
;
A
#
# COMPACT_ATOMS: atom_id res chain seq x y z
N MET A 1 11.74 -67.66 -69.23
CA MET A 1 12.46 -68.93 -69.26
C MET A 1 12.99 -69.26 -67.87
N LYS A 2 12.58 -70.45 -67.30
CA LYS A 2 13.02 -71.10 -66.05
C LYS A 2 12.68 -70.39 -64.71
N LEU A 3 11.62 -70.73 -63.98
CA LEU A 3 11.35 -71.89 -63.11
C LEU A 3 12.48 -72.25 -62.12
N HIS A 4 12.19 -72.12 -60.80
CA HIS A 4 12.26 -73.17 -59.77
C HIS A 4 12.39 -72.51 -58.43
N ARG A 5 11.90 -72.83 -57.28
CA ARG A 5 11.15 -73.95 -56.73
C ARG A 5 10.94 -73.56 -55.21
N ARG A 6 9.87 -74.04 -54.70
CA ARG A 6 9.41 -73.98 -53.29
C ARG A 6 10.42 -74.52 -52.27
N SER A 7 10.47 -73.97 -51.07
CA SER A 7 10.64 -74.74 -49.84
C SER A 7 9.91 -74.06 -48.71
N LEU A 8 8.92 -74.77 -48.13
CA LEU A 8 8.27 -74.45 -46.88
C LEU A 8 9.27 -74.78 -45.76
N VAL A 9 9.44 -73.86 -44.79
CA VAL A 9 9.98 -74.16 -43.47
C VAL A 9 9.01 -73.62 -42.44
N THR A 10 8.32 -74.51 -41.77
CA THR A 10 7.48 -74.24 -40.59
C THR A 10 8.39 -73.99 -39.39
N LEU A 11 8.30 -72.80 -38.82
CA LEU A 11 8.87 -72.51 -37.49
C LEU A 11 7.75 -72.02 -36.57
N ALA A 12 7.53 -72.89 -35.53
CA ALA A 12 6.67 -72.56 -34.40
C ALA A 12 7.30 -71.40 -33.58
N GLY A 13 6.67 -70.28 -33.56
CA GLY A 13 7.06 -69.12 -32.75
C GLY A 13 6.27 -69.07 -31.43
N LEU A 14 6.94 -69.23 -30.31
CA LEU A 14 6.42 -69.00 -28.97
C LEU A 14 5.98 -67.51 -28.86
N ALA A 15 4.70 -67.26 -28.62
CA ALA A 15 4.16 -65.96 -28.26
C ALA A 15 4.51 -65.68 -26.75
N LEU A 16 5.54 -64.88 -26.53
CA LEU A 16 5.81 -64.29 -25.18
C LEU A 16 4.88 -63.07 -25.04
N SER A 17 3.79 -63.24 -24.28
CA SER A 17 2.91 -62.16 -23.87
C SER A 17 3.60 -61.34 -22.77
N THR A 18 4.25 -60.24 -23.12
CA THR A 18 4.69 -59.24 -22.15
C THR A 18 3.47 -58.51 -21.60
N LEU A 19 3.03 -58.84 -20.40
CA LEU A 19 2.14 -58.02 -19.59
C LEU A 19 2.88 -56.71 -19.26
N VAL A 20 2.57 -55.64 -20.00
CA VAL A 20 2.91 -54.28 -19.62
C VAL A 20 1.95 -53.88 -18.49
N THR A 21 2.40 -54.03 -17.25
CA THR A 21 1.72 -53.41 -16.10
C THR A 21 1.81 -51.91 -16.26
N LEU A 22 0.73 -51.28 -16.72
CA LEU A 22 0.55 -49.83 -16.57
C LEU A 22 0.49 -49.55 -15.04
N ALA A 23 1.62 -49.12 -14.49
CA ALA A 23 1.62 -48.46 -13.20
C ALA A 23 0.74 -47.21 -13.32
N PRO A 24 -0.23 -46.98 -12.43
CA PRO A 24 -0.97 -45.73 -12.45
C PRO A 24 0.06 -44.61 -12.28
N ALA A 25 0.15 -43.72 -13.27
CA ALA A 25 0.85 -42.48 -13.10
C ALA A 25 0.20 -41.78 -11.89
N THR A 26 0.92 -41.70 -10.78
CA THR A 26 0.54 -40.88 -9.65
C THR A 26 0.49 -39.46 -10.17
N GLY A 27 -0.69 -39.04 -10.57
CA GLY A 27 -0.95 -37.63 -10.88
C GLY A 27 -0.50 -36.84 -9.67
N GLN A 28 0.62 -36.12 -9.78
CA GLN A 28 0.96 -35.13 -8.78
C GLN A 28 -0.27 -34.25 -8.65
N ALA A 29 -0.90 -34.26 -7.48
CA ALA A 29 -2.01 -33.40 -7.18
C ALA A 29 -1.55 -31.97 -7.50
N GLN A 30 -2.14 -31.40 -8.53
CA GLN A 30 -1.80 -30.04 -8.97
C GLN A 30 -2.11 -29.13 -7.78
N GLY A 31 -1.08 -28.52 -7.17
CA GLY A 31 -1.23 -27.73 -5.96
C GLY A 31 -2.28 -26.62 -6.13
N THR A 32 -2.94 -26.24 -5.06
CA THR A 32 -4.01 -25.23 -5.07
C THR A 32 -3.47 -23.86 -5.49
N VAL A 33 -3.94 -23.35 -6.63
CA VAL A 33 -3.52 -22.04 -7.17
C VAL A 33 -4.63 -21.01 -6.96
N LEU A 34 -4.29 -19.89 -6.32
CA LEU A 34 -5.13 -18.69 -6.21
C LEU A 34 -4.71 -17.67 -7.27
N ARG A 35 -5.61 -17.34 -8.20
CA ARG A 35 -5.36 -16.40 -9.29
C ARG A 35 -6.02 -15.07 -8.98
N VAL A 36 -5.22 -14.01 -8.91
CA VAL A 36 -5.66 -12.69 -8.48
C VAL A 36 -5.34 -11.65 -9.55
N VAL A 37 -6.28 -10.77 -9.83
CA VAL A 37 -6.00 -9.51 -10.53
C VAL A 37 -5.83 -8.43 -9.48
N PRO A 38 -4.60 -7.95 -9.23
CA PRO A 38 -4.35 -6.90 -8.26
C PRO A 38 -4.80 -5.54 -8.80
N HIS A 39 -4.96 -4.57 -7.89
CA HIS A 39 -5.46 -3.23 -8.22
C HIS A 39 -4.55 -2.46 -9.20
N SER A 40 -3.27 -2.82 -9.30
CA SER A 40 -2.30 -2.17 -10.19
C SER A 40 -1.18 -3.12 -10.58
N ASN A 41 -0.31 -2.68 -11.48
CA ASN A 41 0.91 -3.38 -11.82
C ASN A 41 1.96 -3.31 -10.69
N LEU A 42 2.86 -4.29 -10.64
CA LEU A 42 4.00 -4.35 -9.71
C LEU A 42 5.29 -4.08 -10.49
N ALA A 43 5.87 -2.89 -10.31
CA ALA A 43 7.16 -2.54 -10.93
C ALA A 43 8.26 -2.34 -9.89
N ILE A 44 7.92 -1.82 -8.71
CA ILE A 44 8.86 -1.55 -7.61
C ILE A 44 8.72 -2.65 -6.57
N LEU A 45 9.78 -3.43 -6.39
CA LEU A 45 9.80 -4.59 -5.48
C LEU A 45 10.30 -4.25 -4.06
N ASP A 46 10.88 -3.07 -3.86
CA ASP A 46 11.32 -2.61 -2.53
C ASP A 46 10.18 -1.92 -1.79
N PRO A 47 9.57 -2.55 -0.76
CA PRO A 47 8.41 -1.99 -0.06
C PRO A 47 8.76 -0.86 0.92
N ILE A 48 10.06 -0.63 1.18
CA ILE A 48 10.53 0.47 2.02
C ILE A 48 10.88 1.69 1.15
N TRP A 49 11.25 1.50 -0.10
CA TRP A 49 11.63 2.58 -1.01
C TRP A 49 10.46 3.47 -1.44
N THR A 50 9.25 2.92 -1.58
CA THR A 50 8.05 3.62 -2.09
C THR A 50 6.83 3.44 -1.19
N THR A 51 5.92 4.42 -1.22
CA THR A 51 4.59 4.35 -0.59
C THR A 51 3.53 3.67 -1.47
N ALA A 52 3.91 3.05 -2.61
CA ALA A 52 2.97 2.38 -3.50
C ALA A 52 2.39 1.11 -2.86
N TYR A 53 1.05 0.96 -2.87
CA TYR A 53 0.38 -0.17 -2.24
C TYR A 53 0.69 -1.52 -2.88
N MET A 54 1.01 -1.57 -4.18
CA MET A 54 1.47 -2.81 -4.80
C MET A 54 2.77 -3.32 -4.19
N SER A 55 3.73 -2.42 -3.95
CA SER A 55 4.99 -2.76 -3.26
C SER A 55 4.76 -3.16 -1.81
N ARG A 56 3.83 -2.49 -1.10
CA ARG A 56 3.40 -2.89 0.26
C ARG A 56 2.77 -4.29 0.26
N ASN A 57 1.83 -4.58 -0.65
CA ASN A 57 1.17 -5.87 -0.74
C ASN A 57 2.17 -6.98 -1.09
N HIS A 58 3.11 -6.71 -2.02
CA HIS A 58 4.26 -7.59 -2.29
C HIS A 58 5.09 -7.80 -1.02
N GLY A 59 5.36 -6.74 -0.25
CA GLY A 59 6.07 -6.83 1.03
C GLY A 59 5.38 -7.77 2.01
N TYR A 60 4.07 -7.69 2.18
CA TYR A 60 3.30 -8.60 3.05
C TYR A 60 3.31 -10.06 2.59
N MET A 61 3.49 -10.32 1.30
CA MET A 61 3.64 -11.71 0.83
C MET A 61 4.93 -12.33 1.37
N ILE A 62 6.05 -11.59 1.36
CA ILE A 62 7.40 -12.15 1.52
C ILE A 62 8.12 -11.74 2.80
N TYR A 63 7.71 -10.66 3.47
CA TYR A 63 8.31 -10.21 4.73
C TYR A 63 7.35 -10.39 5.90
N ASP A 64 7.92 -10.38 7.11
CA ASP A 64 7.14 -10.29 8.34
C ASP A 64 7.50 -9.01 9.11
N THR A 65 6.73 -8.69 10.16
CA THR A 65 6.81 -7.48 10.95
C THR A 65 6.95 -7.79 12.43
N LEU A 66 7.52 -6.86 13.22
CA LEU A 66 7.66 -7.03 14.68
C LEU A 66 6.30 -7.07 15.38
N PHE A 67 5.42 -6.17 14.95
CA PHE A 67 4.03 -6.04 15.42
C PHE A 67 3.11 -5.95 14.21
N GLY A 68 1.84 -6.24 14.41
CA GLY A 68 0.77 -5.99 13.46
C GLY A 68 -0.34 -5.17 14.10
N THR A 69 -1.24 -4.65 13.28
CA THR A 69 -2.45 -3.94 13.72
C THR A 69 -3.67 -4.83 13.50
N ASP A 70 -4.45 -5.08 14.55
CA ASP A 70 -5.66 -5.89 14.45
C ASP A 70 -6.83 -5.11 13.79
N GLU A 71 -7.96 -5.77 13.55
CA GLU A 71 -9.15 -5.17 12.93
C GLU A 71 -9.74 -3.99 13.70
N ASN A 72 -9.42 -3.88 15.00
CA ASN A 72 -9.84 -2.79 15.90
C ASN A 72 -8.76 -1.71 16.05
N ALA A 73 -7.77 -1.67 15.15
CA ALA A 73 -6.64 -0.74 15.15
C ALA A 73 -5.72 -0.86 16.39
N LYS A 74 -5.74 -1.98 17.12
CA LYS A 74 -4.86 -2.22 18.25
C LYS A 74 -3.58 -2.92 17.79
N ILE A 75 -2.45 -2.47 18.35
CA ILE A 75 -1.15 -3.07 18.07
C ILE A 75 -1.03 -4.41 18.80
N ARG A 76 -0.61 -5.44 18.06
CA ARG A 76 -0.41 -6.81 18.54
C ARG A 76 0.98 -7.31 18.18
N PRO A 77 1.61 -8.14 19.03
CA PRO A 77 2.90 -8.72 18.67
C PRO A 77 2.77 -9.66 17.48
N GLN A 78 3.82 -9.70 16.61
CA GLN A 78 3.90 -10.59 15.44
C GLN A 78 5.19 -11.42 15.47
N MET A 79 6.35 -10.87 15.10
CA MET A 79 7.65 -11.54 15.31
C MET A 79 8.12 -11.45 16.77
N VAL A 80 7.72 -10.41 17.49
CA VAL A 80 8.00 -10.26 18.91
C VAL A 80 7.19 -11.26 19.72
N ASP A 81 7.83 -11.94 20.65
CA ASP A 81 7.20 -12.81 21.66
C ASP A 81 6.76 -11.98 22.86
N THR A 82 7.73 -11.33 23.52
CA THR A 82 7.52 -10.50 24.71
C THR A 82 8.34 -9.21 24.62
N TRP A 83 7.92 -8.21 25.39
CA TRP A 83 8.69 -6.98 25.56
C TRP A 83 8.52 -6.40 26.95
N THR A 84 9.52 -5.61 27.37
CA THR A 84 9.50 -4.85 28.63
C THR A 84 9.87 -3.40 28.37
N VAL A 85 9.40 -2.51 29.24
CA VAL A 85 9.66 -1.07 29.20
C VAL A 85 10.15 -0.64 30.58
N SER A 86 11.23 0.13 30.65
CA SER A 86 11.72 0.71 31.89
C SER A 86 10.72 1.69 32.52
N GLY A 87 10.82 1.93 33.80
CA GLY A 87 9.92 2.83 34.55
C GLY A 87 9.90 4.26 33.99
N ASP A 88 11.02 4.75 33.48
CA ASP A 88 11.16 6.06 32.80
C ASP A 88 10.74 6.05 31.33
N LYS A 89 10.28 4.89 30.80
CA LYS A 89 9.84 4.66 29.42
C LYS A 89 10.91 4.93 28.35
N ARG A 90 12.20 4.89 28.72
CA ARG A 90 13.32 5.19 27.81
C ARG A 90 14.04 3.96 27.31
N LEU A 91 13.91 2.80 27.97
CA LEU A 91 14.47 1.53 27.52
C LEU A 91 13.35 0.56 27.17
N TRP A 92 13.33 0.14 25.92
CA TRP A 92 12.45 -0.90 25.39
C TRP A 92 13.29 -2.12 25.06
N THR A 93 12.95 -3.29 25.64
CA THR A 93 13.62 -4.57 25.36
C THR A 93 12.61 -5.51 24.74
N PHE A 94 12.92 -6.05 23.58
CA PHE A 94 12.06 -6.94 22.80
C PHE A 94 12.73 -8.29 22.62
N LYS A 95 11.96 -9.38 22.80
CA LYS A 95 12.40 -10.74 22.53
C LYS A 95 11.64 -11.29 21.33
N LEU A 96 12.36 -11.87 20.35
CA LEU A 96 11.79 -12.49 19.16
C LEU A 96 11.26 -13.89 19.50
N ARG A 97 10.21 -14.34 18.77
CA ARG A 97 9.71 -15.71 18.84
C ARG A 97 10.78 -16.69 18.35
N LYS A 98 10.72 -17.92 18.83
CA LYS A 98 11.55 -19.02 18.32
C LYS A 98 11.11 -19.45 16.92
N GLY A 99 12.05 -19.97 16.13
CA GLY A 99 11.79 -20.56 14.83
C GLY A 99 11.57 -19.58 13.69
N LEU A 100 11.91 -18.30 13.89
CA LEU A 100 11.89 -17.32 12.80
C LEU A 100 13.09 -17.54 11.87
N GLU A 101 12.82 -17.80 10.60
CA GLU A 101 13.82 -18.10 9.58
C GLU A 101 13.53 -17.30 8.30
N PHE A 102 14.56 -16.77 7.67
CA PHE A 102 14.46 -16.19 6.34
C PHE A 102 14.30 -17.27 5.27
N HIS A 103 13.81 -16.90 4.08
CA HIS A 103 13.62 -17.82 2.96
C HIS A 103 14.92 -18.49 2.47
N ASP A 104 16.09 -17.94 2.81
CA ASP A 104 17.40 -18.53 2.53
C ASP A 104 17.88 -19.51 3.62
N GLY A 105 17.06 -19.78 4.62
CA GLY A 105 17.33 -20.73 5.71
C GLY A 105 18.14 -20.14 6.87
N LYS A 106 18.45 -18.85 6.87
CA LYS A 106 19.14 -18.20 7.98
C LYS A 106 18.15 -17.77 9.07
N PRO A 107 18.52 -17.87 10.35
CA PRO A 107 17.68 -17.38 11.44
C PRO A 107 17.53 -15.85 11.37
N VAL A 108 16.37 -15.35 11.79
CA VAL A 108 16.16 -13.90 12.01
C VAL A 108 16.76 -13.51 13.34
N THR A 109 17.54 -12.43 13.36
CA THR A 109 18.24 -11.94 14.55
C THR A 109 17.87 -10.50 14.90
N GLY A 110 18.20 -10.07 16.12
CA GLY A 110 18.05 -8.67 16.55
C GLY A 110 18.87 -7.69 15.72
N GLU A 111 20.00 -8.11 15.15
CA GLU A 111 20.81 -7.30 14.24
C GLU A 111 20.07 -7.04 12.91
N ASP A 112 19.35 -8.04 12.38
CA ASP A 112 18.49 -7.86 11.19
C ASP A 112 17.36 -6.87 11.46
N VAL A 113 16.76 -6.94 12.66
CA VAL A 113 15.73 -6.00 13.11
C VAL A 113 16.29 -4.59 13.16
N ILE A 114 17.43 -4.36 13.81
CA ILE A 114 18.04 -3.03 13.94
C ILE A 114 18.34 -2.43 12.57
N ALA A 115 18.98 -3.19 11.69
CA ALA A 115 19.29 -2.72 10.33
C ALA A 115 18.03 -2.36 9.54
N SER A 116 16.98 -3.18 9.65
CA SER A 116 15.69 -2.94 8.99
C SER A 116 15.01 -1.67 9.50
N LEU A 117 14.98 -1.45 10.82
CA LEU A 117 14.41 -0.25 11.43
C LEU A 117 15.20 1.01 11.04
N GLN A 118 16.53 0.93 10.95
CA GLN A 118 17.37 2.04 10.49
C GLN A 118 17.09 2.40 9.03
N ARG A 119 16.95 1.39 8.14
CA ARG A 119 16.57 1.62 6.74
C ARG A 119 15.18 2.26 6.66
N TRP A 120 14.20 1.69 7.35
CA TRP A 120 12.82 2.19 7.38
C TRP A 120 12.73 3.62 7.92
N GLY A 121 13.47 3.94 9.00
CA GLY A 121 13.51 5.27 9.61
C GLY A 121 14.04 6.36 8.69
N LYS A 122 14.83 6.02 7.66
CA LYS A 122 15.29 6.97 6.64
C LYS A 122 14.21 7.29 5.59
N ARG A 123 13.22 6.42 5.40
CA ARG A 123 12.23 6.50 4.31
C ARG A 123 10.82 6.85 4.76
N ASP A 124 10.40 6.34 5.90
CA ASP A 124 9.03 6.51 6.42
C ASP A 124 8.91 7.73 7.33
N ALA A 125 7.77 8.44 7.25
CA ALA A 125 7.54 9.64 8.07
C ALA A 125 7.44 9.32 9.57
N MET A 126 6.72 8.22 9.94
CA MET A 126 6.59 7.78 11.34
C MET A 126 7.89 7.16 11.83
N GLY A 127 8.59 6.41 10.97
CA GLY A 127 9.92 5.88 11.25
C GLY A 127 10.94 6.98 11.51
N SER A 128 10.96 8.00 10.67
CA SER A 128 11.82 9.18 10.87
C SER A 128 11.47 9.94 12.15
N ALA A 129 10.19 10.03 12.52
CA ALA A 129 9.76 10.62 13.78
C ALA A 129 10.24 9.80 14.98
N LEU A 130 10.11 8.46 14.94
CA LEU A 130 10.63 7.58 16.00
C LEU A 130 12.15 7.73 16.15
N MET A 131 12.91 7.77 15.04
CA MET A 131 14.38 7.89 15.09
C MET A 131 14.86 9.19 15.73
N GLN A 132 14.04 10.25 15.83
CA GLN A 132 14.39 11.46 16.58
C GLN A 132 14.50 11.21 18.10
N PHE A 133 13.80 10.23 18.61
CA PHE A 133 13.83 9.83 20.02
C PHE A 133 14.90 8.77 20.31
N VAL A 134 15.35 8.01 19.29
CA VAL A 134 16.30 6.91 19.45
C VAL A 134 17.71 7.45 19.61
N GLN A 135 18.35 7.15 20.77
CA GLN A 135 19.76 7.40 20.99
C GLN A 135 20.64 6.28 20.42
N ARG A 136 20.24 5.03 20.65
CA ARG A 136 20.92 3.84 20.14
C ARG A 136 20.00 2.63 20.15
N MET A 137 20.36 1.63 19.37
CA MET A 137 19.79 0.29 19.39
C MET A 137 20.92 -0.72 19.52
N ASP A 138 20.71 -1.82 20.22
CA ASP A 138 21.64 -2.93 20.33
C ASP A 138 20.94 -4.28 20.36
N SER A 139 21.68 -5.36 20.12
CA SER A 139 21.23 -6.74 20.18
C SER A 139 22.13 -7.53 21.14
N PRO A 140 21.75 -7.64 22.43
CA PRO A 140 22.57 -8.32 23.43
C PRO A 140 22.63 -9.86 23.21
N THR A 141 21.59 -10.42 22.58
CA THR A 141 21.54 -11.83 22.16
C THR A 141 20.90 -11.92 20.76
N PRO A 142 21.12 -12.99 20.00
CA PRO A 142 20.53 -13.11 18.66
C PRO A 142 19.01 -12.96 18.61
N ASP A 143 18.29 -13.34 19.67
CA ASP A 143 16.82 -13.26 19.74
C ASP A 143 16.30 -12.01 20.48
N THR A 144 17.18 -11.09 20.89
CA THR A 144 16.80 -9.93 21.71
C THR A 144 17.39 -8.66 21.13
N PHE A 145 16.57 -7.62 20.97
CA PHE A 145 17.04 -6.29 20.62
C PHE A 145 16.48 -5.23 21.57
N ARG A 146 17.17 -4.11 21.69
CA ARG A 146 16.80 -3.01 22.57
C ARG A 146 16.80 -1.68 21.83
N ILE A 147 15.86 -0.81 22.22
CA ILE A 147 15.76 0.57 21.76
C ILE A 147 15.93 1.48 22.98
N PHE A 148 16.96 2.33 22.95
CA PHE A 148 17.22 3.34 23.97
C PHE A 148 16.79 4.70 23.43
N LEU A 149 15.92 5.37 24.17
CA LEU A 149 15.36 6.67 23.82
C LEU A 149 16.03 7.77 24.66
N GLY A 150 16.24 8.93 24.07
CA GLY A 150 16.72 10.14 24.78
C GLY A 150 15.67 10.72 25.71
N GLU A 151 14.41 10.58 25.35
CA GLU A 151 13.23 10.96 26.13
C GLU A 151 12.09 9.96 25.91
N ALA A 152 11.08 9.96 26.77
CA ALA A 152 9.91 9.08 26.61
C ALA A 152 9.16 9.40 25.32
N CYS A 153 8.74 8.33 24.60
CA CYS A 153 7.99 8.42 23.36
C CYS A 153 6.72 7.57 23.46
N GLY A 154 5.56 8.17 23.23
CA GLY A 154 4.26 7.53 23.43
C GLY A 154 3.78 6.66 22.26
N PHE A 155 4.52 6.59 21.14
CA PHE A 155 4.08 5.90 19.92
C PHE A 155 5.03 4.81 19.41
N VAL A 156 5.91 4.26 20.25
CA VAL A 156 6.89 3.23 19.86
C VAL A 156 6.19 2.01 19.24
N LEU A 157 5.17 1.47 19.91
CA LEU A 157 4.46 0.29 19.42
C LEU A 157 3.65 0.59 18.16
N GLU A 158 3.01 1.75 18.07
CA GLU A 158 2.29 2.19 16.88
C GLU A 158 3.22 2.31 15.67
N ALA A 159 4.43 2.80 15.88
CA ALA A 159 5.45 2.90 14.84
C ALA A 159 5.90 1.51 14.37
N LEU A 160 6.22 0.60 15.30
CA LEU A 160 6.67 -0.75 14.98
C LEU A 160 5.55 -1.66 14.42
N GLY A 161 4.29 -1.34 14.65
CA GLY A 161 3.12 -2.05 14.17
C GLY A 161 2.39 -1.35 13.02
N LYS A 162 2.96 -0.30 12.42
CA LYS A 162 2.37 0.46 11.32
C LYS A 162 1.98 -0.46 10.14
N PRO A 163 0.67 -0.51 9.75
CA PRO A 163 0.20 -1.54 8.82
C PRO A 163 0.19 -1.09 7.36
N SER A 164 0.43 0.18 7.05
CA SER A 164 0.29 0.69 5.69
C SER A 164 1.34 1.73 5.34
N SER A 165 1.59 1.90 4.03
CA SER A 165 2.74 2.58 3.39
C SER A 165 4.06 2.14 4.05
N ASN A 166 5.17 2.23 3.47
CA ASN A 166 6.48 1.90 4.06
C ASN A 166 6.40 1.16 5.43
N VAL A 167 5.83 -0.04 5.43
CA VAL A 167 5.67 -0.88 6.63
C VAL A 167 7.06 -1.27 7.15
N PRO A 168 7.33 -1.31 8.47
CA PRO A 168 8.62 -1.71 9.02
C PRO A 168 8.87 -3.21 8.86
N PHE A 169 9.00 -3.65 7.60
CA PHE A 169 9.33 -5.03 7.25
C PHE A 169 10.74 -5.40 7.67
N ILE A 170 10.91 -6.61 8.22
CA ILE A 170 12.20 -7.12 8.66
C ILE A 170 12.87 -7.86 7.50
N MET A 171 14.08 -7.44 7.18
CA MET A 171 14.93 -7.94 6.10
C MET A 171 16.24 -8.49 6.66
N PRO A 172 16.94 -9.39 5.97
CA PRO A 172 18.31 -9.75 6.31
C PRO A 172 19.19 -8.48 6.39
N LYS A 173 20.03 -8.40 7.41
CA LYS A 173 20.91 -7.24 7.65
C LYS A 173 21.69 -6.81 6.41
N ARG A 174 22.25 -7.77 5.64
CA ARG A 174 22.98 -7.50 4.41
C ARG A 174 22.17 -6.73 3.35
N ILE A 175 20.83 -6.94 3.32
CA ILE A 175 19.91 -6.23 2.43
C ILE A 175 19.52 -4.88 3.04
N ALA A 176 19.18 -4.88 4.33
CA ALA A 176 18.74 -3.68 5.03
C ALA A 176 19.84 -2.60 5.13
N ASP A 177 21.12 -2.99 5.22
CA ASP A 177 22.27 -2.07 5.29
C ASP A 177 22.60 -1.40 3.95
N THR A 178 21.97 -1.81 2.84
CA THR A 178 22.15 -1.11 1.56
C THR A 178 21.56 0.31 1.62
N ASP A 179 21.96 1.17 0.70
CA ASP A 179 21.46 2.55 0.66
C ASP A 179 19.93 2.60 0.61
N ALA A 180 19.30 3.22 1.61
CA ALA A 180 17.84 3.32 1.72
C ALA A 180 17.19 4.15 0.59
N PHE A 181 17.96 4.95 -0.16
CA PHE A 181 17.49 5.74 -1.30
C PHE A 181 17.69 5.02 -2.65
N LYS A 182 18.26 3.80 -2.62
CA LYS A 182 18.34 2.87 -3.74
C LYS A 182 17.45 1.66 -3.46
N GLN A 183 16.83 1.13 -4.52
CA GLN A 183 16.01 -0.08 -4.39
C GLN A 183 16.89 -1.29 -4.08
N ILE A 184 16.37 -2.23 -3.30
CA ILE A 184 17.04 -3.51 -3.03
C ILE A 184 17.05 -4.41 -4.27
N GLU A 185 18.06 -5.26 -4.38
CA GLU A 185 18.21 -6.22 -5.49
C GLU A 185 17.79 -7.64 -5.10
N GLU A 186 17.95 -7.99 -3.81
CA GLU A 186 17.51 -9.27 -3.25
C GLU A 186 16.14 -9.13 -2.56
N HIS A 187 15.23 -10.06 -2.82
CA HIS A 187 13.87 -10.05 -2.27
C HIS A 187 13.66 -11.26 -1.37
N ILE A 188 14.44 -11.33 -0.30
CA ILE A 188 14.43 -12.40 0.71
C ILE A 188 13.81 -11.86 1.98
N GLY A 189 12.72 -12.48 2.42
CA GLY A 189 12.03 -12.19 3.66
C GLY A 189 11.87 -13.42 4.54
N SER A 190 11.05 -13.30 5.59
CA SER A 190 10.67 -14.37 6.53
C SER A 190 9.15 -14.57 6.58
N GLY A 191 8.43 -14.05 5.58
CA GLY A 191 6.98 -14.06 5.51
C GLY A 191 6.36 -15.39 5.06
N PRO A 192 5.01 -15.43 4.98
CA PRO A 192 4.25 -16.66 4.71
C PRO A 192 4.39 -17.18 3.28
N TYR A 193 4.89 -16.39 2.35
CA TYR A 193 5.12 -16.77 0.96
C TYR A 193 6.54 -16.47 0.52
N VAL A 194 7.03 -17.23 -0.47
CA VAL A 194 8.32 -17.03 -1.14
C VAL A 194 8.09 -16.47 -2.54
N PHE A 195 8.74 -15.39 -2.87
CA PHE A 195 8.66 -14.77 -4.20
C PHE A 195 9.46 -15.57 -5.23
N LYS A 196 8.81 -15.90 -6.35
CA LYS A 196 9.42 -16.58 -7.50
C LYS A 196 9.95 -15.56 -8.50
N LYS A 197 11.14 -15.02 -8.24
CA LYS A 197 11.77 -13.99 -9.07
C LYS A 197 12.01 -14.47 -10.52
N ASP A 198 12.30 -15.75 -10.71
CA ASP A 198 12.49 -16.39 -12.01
C ASP A 198 11.19 -16.47 -12.86
N GLU A 199 10.02 -16.40 -12.21
CA GLU A 199 8.73 -16.35 -12.89
C GLU A 199 8.13 -14.93 -12.94
N PHE A 200 8.79 -13.95 -12.34
CA PHE A 200 8.32 -12.56 -12.37
C PHE A 200 8.56 -11.93 -13.74
N LYS A 201 7.50 -11.40 -14.30
CA LYS A 201 7.53 -10.59 -15.54
C LYS A 201 6.79 -9.28 -15.29
N PRO A 202 7.50 -8.15 -15.24
CA PRO A 202 6.85 -6.84 -15.06
C PRO A 202 5.74 -6.62 -16.09
N GLY A 203 4.57 -6.18 -15.63
CA GLY A 203 3.41 -5.97 -16.50
C GLY A 203 2.65 -7.22 -16.92
N ASP A 204 3.15 -8.41 -16.64
CA ASP A 204 2.53 -9.69 -17.00
C ASP A 204 2.10 -10.47 -15.76
N LYS A 205 3.05 -10.94 -14.94
CA LYS A 205 2.73 -11.75 -13.75
C LYS A 205 3.73 -11.62 -12.62
N ALA A 206 3.26 -11.87 -11.39
CA ALA A 206 4.08 -12.13 -10.21
C ALA A 206 3.59 -13.40 -9.51
N VAL A 207 4.51 -14.19 -9.00
CA VAL A 207 4.24 -15.53 -8.47
C VAL A 207 4.83 -15.68 -7.07
N TYR A 208 4.04 -16.28 -6.19
CA TYR A 208 4.40 -16.53 -4.79
C TYR A 208 4.06 -17.98 -4.43
N LEU A 209 4.99 -18.68 -3.83
CA LEU A 209 4.79 -20.03 -3.32
C LEU A 209 4.61 -20.01 -1.81
N LYS A 210 3.83 -20.93 -1.28
CA LYS A 210 3.71 -21.15 0.15
C LYS A 210 5.09 -21.38 0.77
N ASN A 211 5.41 -20.63 1.84
CA ASN A 211 6.59 -20.92 2.66
C ASN A 211 6.26 -22.07 3.65
N ALA A 212 6.72 -23.27 3.34
CA ALA A 212 6.47 -24.45 4.16
C ALA A 212 7.13 -24.38 5.56
N LYS A 213 8.15 -23.53 5.73
CA LYS A 213 8.85 -23.31 7.00
C LYS A 213 8.30 -22.16 7.84
N TYR A 214 7.32 -21.42 7.31
CA TYR A 214 6.73 -20.32 8.05
C TYR A 214 6.01 -20.83 9.30
N VAL A 215 6.34 -20.25 10.47
CA VAL A 215 5.71 -20.57 11.76
C VAL A 215 4.67 -19.47 12.08
N PRO A 216 3.38 -19.70 11.79
CA PRO A 216 2.34 -18.73 12.13
C PRO A 216 2.17 -18.61 13.65
N ARG A 217 1.61 -17.48 14.11
CA ARG A 217 1.12 -17.37 15.49
C ARG A 217 -0.09 -18.27 15.71
N ALA A 218 -0.35 -18.62 16.96
CA ALA A 218 -1.50 -19.46 17.33
C ALA A 218 -2.83 -18.68 17.35
N GLU A 219 -2.77 -17.35 17.56
CA GLU A 219 -3.95 -16.50 17.62
C GLU A 219 -4.64 -16.43 16.25
N PRO A 220 -5.96 -16.28 16.19
CA PRO A 220 -6.69 -16.07 14.94
C PRO A 220 -6.16 -14.85 14.16
N PRO A 221 -6.21 -14.88 12.81
CA PRO A 221 -5.83 -13.73 12.01
C PRO A 221 -6.78 -12.55 12.25
N SER A 222 -6.23 -11.34 12.41
CA SER A 222 -6.99 -10.11 12.59
C SER A 222 -6.14 -8.93 12.09
N GLY A 223 -6.63 -8.21 11.09
CA GLY A 223 -5.84 -7.16 10.45
C GLY A 223 -4.53 -7.70 9.86
N THR A 224 -3.40 -7.12 10.26
CA THR A 224 -2.06 -7.59 9.89
C THR A 224 -1.40 -8.42 10.98
N ALA A 225 -2.15 -8.74 12.05
CA ALA A 225 -1.70 -9.51 13.21
C ALA A 225 -2.28 -10.93 13.25
N GLY A 226 -1.84 -11.74 14.21
CA GLY A 226 -2.29 -13.10 14.44
C GLY A 226 -1.67 -14.14 13.50
N GLY A 227 -2.31 -15.29 13.40
CA GLY A 227 -1.81 -16.42 12.62
C GLY A 227 -1.96 -16.21 11.11
N LYS A 228 -0.86 -15.98 10.42
CA LYS A 228 -0.81 -15.88 8.96
C LYS A 228 -0.76 -17.29 8.35
N GLN A 229 -1.90 -17.98 8.36
CA GLN A 229 -1.96 -19.34 7.83
C GLN A 229 -2.11 -19.36 6.31
N VAL A 230 -1.38 -20.22 5.62
CA VAL A 230 -1.41 -20.35 4.17
C VAL A 230 -2.04 -21.69 3.79
N PHE A 231 -3.19 -21.64 3.11
CA PHE A 231 -3.95 -22.81 2.67
C PHE A 231 -3.82 -23.10 1.17
N VAL A 232 -3.30 -22.15 0.39
CA VAL A 232 -3.05 -22.32 -1.05
C VAL A 232 -1.55 -22.51 -1.31
N ASP A 233 -1.18 -23.37 -2.24
CA ASP A 233 0.22 -23.69 -2.52
C ASP A 233 0.91 -22.59 -3.34
N ARG A 234 0.11 -21.84 -4.11
CA ARG A 234 0.60 -20.84 -5.05
C ARG A 234 -0.39 -19.68 -5.18
N VAL A 235 0.12 -18.47 -5.21
CA VAL A 235 -0.63 -17.26 -5.57
C VAL A 235 -0.02 -16.68 -6.85
N GLU A 236 -0.86 -16.43 -7.83
CA GLU A 236 -0.49 -15.80 -9.10
C GLU A 236 -1.19 -14.44 -9.24
N TRP A 237 -0.41 -13.38 -9.36
CA TRP A 237 -0.93 -12.06 -9.72
C TRP A 237 -0.88 -11.89 -11.23
N ASN A 238 -2.04 -11.77 -11.85
CA ASN A 238 -2.17 -11.39 -13.25
C ASN A 238 -2.07 -9.87 -13.37
N LEU A 239 -0.90 -9.38 -13.78
CA LEU A 239 -0.61 -7.96 -13.90
C LEU A 239 -1.02 -7.40 -15.26
N ALA A 240 -1.25 -8.26 -16.25
CA ALA A 240 -1.60 -7.86 -17.62
C ALA A 240 -3.09 -7.53 -17.78
N LEU A 241 -3.97 -8.15 -17.00
CA LEU A 241 -5.42 -8.01 -17.13
C LEU A 241 -5.91 -6.69 -16.49
N ARG A 242 -5.90 -5.59 -17.27
CA ARG A 242 -6.22 -4.24 -16.78
C ARG A 242 -7.62 -3.74 -17.13
N ASP A 243 -8.25 -4.27 -18.19
CA ASP A 243 -9.61 -3.90 -18.58
C ASP A 243 -10.64 -4.44 -17.59
N ALA A 244 -11.46 -3.54 -17.04
CA ALA A 244 -12.39 -3.88 -15.96
C ALA A 244 -13.50 -4.86 -16.41
N GLN A 245 -13.99 -4.77 -17.66
CA GLN A 245 -14.97 -5.71 -18.19
C GLN A 245 -14.35 -7.09 -18.42
N ALA A 246 -13.11 -7.14 -18.93
CA ALA A 246 -12.38 -8.39 -19.11
C ALA A 246 -12.10 -9.07 -17.77
N GLN A 247 -11.79 -8.32 -16.70
CA GLN A 247 -11.64 -8.85 -15.35
C GLN A 247 -12.92 -9.53 -14.85
N VAL A 248 -14.08 -8.88 -14.98
CA VAL A 248 -15.37 -9.43 -14.58
C VAL A 248 -15.71 -10.70 -15.39
N ASN A 249 -15.45 -10.68 -16.69
CA ASN A 249 -15.66 -11.84 -17.56
C ASN A 249 -14.76 -13.03 -17.16
N ALA A 250 -13.48 -12.78 -16.89
CA ALA A 250 -12.53 -13.80 -16.43
C ALA A 250 -12.91 -14.38 -15.05
N LEU A 251 -13.41 -13.53 -14.13
CA LEU A 251 -13.91 -13.97 -12.82
C LEU A 251 -15.11 -14.92 -12.98
N LYS A 252 -16.10 -14.56 -13.80
CA LYS A 252 -17.28 -15.39 -14.09
C LYS A 252 -16.92 -16.74 -14.73
N LYS A 253 -15.96 -16.74 -15.64
CA LYS A 253 -15.47 -17.97 -16.29
C LYS A 253 -14.57 -18.84 -15.41
N GLY A 254 -14.13 -18.34 -14.24
CA GLY A 254 -13.20 -19.05 -13.35
C GLY A 254 -11.74 -19.04 -13.83
N GLU A 255 -11.40 -18.17 -14.75
CA GLU A 255 -10.02 -17.94 -15.20
C GLU A 255 -9.18 -17.25 -14.11
N ILE A 256 -9.85 -16.41 -13.28
CA ILE A 256 -9.31 -15.78 -12.07
C ILE A 256 -10.24 -16.02 -10.89
N ASP A 257 -9.73 -15.84 -9.67
CA ASP A 257 -10.44 -16.11 -8.42
C ASP A 257 -10.84 -14.82 -7.68
N ILE A 258 -10.01 -13.76 -7.80
CA ILE A 258 -10.19 -12.48 -7.08
C ILE A 258 -9.85 -11.30 -7.99
N ILE A 259 -10.68 -10.25 -7.92
CA ILE A 259 -10.39 -8.90 -8.39
C ILE A 259 -10.21 -8.02 -7.15
N GLU A 260 -8.98 -7.54 -6.88
CA GLU A 260 -8.70 -6.68 -5.69
C GLU A 260 -9.47 -5.37 -5.67
N ALA A 261 -9.66 -4.77 -6.83
CA ALA A 261 -10.34 -3.48 -6.98
C ALA A 261 -11.35 -3.58 -8.11
N LEU A 262 -12.54 -4.05 -7.77
CA LEU A 262 -13.67 -4.09 -8.71
C LEU A 262 -13.99 -2.67 -9.17
N GLY A 263 -14.13 -2.45 -10.48
CA GLY A 263 -14.59 -1.18 -11.01
C GLY A 263 -15.98 -0.82 -10.46
N PHE A 264 -16.17 0.41 -10.02
CA PHE A 264 -17.44 0.83 -9.39
C PHE A 264 -18.65 0.64 -10.28
N ASP A 265 -18.47 0.78 -11.60
CA ASP A 265 -19.53 0.60 -12.60
C ASP A 265 -20.07 -0.86 -12.63
N PHE A 266 -19.34 -1.83 -12.07
CA PHE A 266 -19.72 -3.25 -11.99
C PHE A 266 -20.28 -3.67 -10.63
N TYR A 267 -20.29 -2.76 -9.64
CA TYR A 267 -20.66 -3.09 -8.26
C TYR A 267 -22.06 -3.68 -8.13
N GLU A 268 -23.07 -3.01 -8.69
CA GLU A 268 -24.46 -3.46 -8.59
C GLU A 268 -24.68 -4.81 -9.29
N ASN A 269 -24.05 -5.02 -10.44
CA ASN A 269 -24.12 -6.30 -11.15
C ASN A 269 -23.44 -7.43 -10.37
N ALA A 270 -22.29 -7.17 -9.78
CA ALA A 270 -21.56 -8.16 -8.98
C ALA A 270 -22.30 -8.50 -7.67
N LYS A 271 -23.00 -7.53 -7.06
CA LYS A 271 -23.79 -7.69 -5.83
C LYS A 271 -24.96 -8.69 -6.00
N THR A 272 -25.52 -8.79 -7.20
CA THR A 272 -26.64 -9.68 -7.53
C THR A 272 -26.22 -10.97 -8.23
N ASP A 273 -24.96 -11.14 -8.56
CA ASP A 273 -24.45 -12.33 -9.27
C ASP A 273 -24.40 -13.56 -8.36
N ALA A 274 -24.89 -14.70 -8.85
CA ALA A 274 -24.99 -15.93 -8.08
C ALA A 274 -23.62 -16.53 -7.73
N ASP A 275 -22.59 -16.33 -8.56
CA ASP A 275 -21.26 -16.95 -8.43
C ASP A 275 -20.20 -16.02 -7.84
N ILE A 276 -20.54 -14.73 -7.67
CA ILE A 276 -19.65 -13.70 -7.15
C ILE A 276 -20.04 -13.33 -5.71
N GLN A 277 -19.05 -13.05 -4.90
CA GLN A 277 -19.18 -12.41 -3.59
C GLN A 277 -18.35 -11.13 -3.54
N LEU A 278 -18.79 -10.18 -2.72
CA LEU A 278 -18.11 -8.91 -2.46
C LEU A 278 -17.58 -8.90 -1.02
N PRO A 279 -16.42 -9.52 -0.75
CA PRO A 279 -15.92 -9.61 0.61
C PRO A 279 -15.52 -8.24 1.14
N LYS A 280 -15.92 -7.95 2.39
CA LYS A 280 -15.51 -6.76 3.10
C LYS A 280 -14.14 -6.98 3.72
N TYR A 281 -13.12 -6.23 3.29
CA TYR A 281 -11.76 -6.35 3.80
C TYR A 281 -11.32 -5.13 4.63
N SER A 282 -12.12 -4.06 4.69
CA SER A 282 -11.85 -2.89 5.51
C SER A 282 -13.13 -2.30 6.09
N ASN A 283 -13.05 -1.85 7.35
CA ASN A 283 -14.11 -1.07 8.01
C ASN A 283 -13.92 0.45 7.84
N LEU A 284 -12.73 0.89 7.41
CA LEU A 284 -12.29 2.27 7.52
C LEU A 284 -12.20 3.00 6.18
N GLY A 285 -12.06 2.26 5.05
CA GLY A 285 -12.03 2.84 3.72
C GLY A 285 -10.72 3.55 3.35
N LEU A 286 -10.83 4.42 2.36
CA LEU A 286 -9.73 5.20 1.78
C LEU A 286 -10.16 6.65 1.61
N GLN A 287 -9.19 7.57 1.48
CA GLN A 287 -9.42 8.98 1.17
C GLN A 287 -8.74 9.35 -0.15
N TYR A 288 -9.49 10.02 -1.03
CA TYR A 288 -8.91 10.66 -2.22
C TYR A 288 -8.25 11.98 -1.86
N MET A 289 -7.18 12.31 -2.57
CA MET A 289 -6.53 13.61 -2.44
C MET A 289 -5.88 14.10 -3.74
N ALA A 290 -5.70 15.41 -3.85
CA ALA A 290 -4.84 16.06 -4.83
C ALA A 290 -3.60 16.64 -4.15
N ARG A 291 -2.41 16.18 -4.56
CA ARG A 291 -1.12 16.62 -4.02
C ARG A 291 -0.50 17.68 -4.90
N PHE A 292 -0.04 18.78 -4.29
CA PHE A 292 0.66 19.87 -4.96
C PHE A 292 2.19 19.69 -4.87
N ASN A 293 2.89 20.10 -5.92
CA ASN A 293 4.34 20.26 -5.91
C ASN A 293 4.71 21.70 -5.52
N HIS A 294 5.30 21.87 -4.35
CA HIS A 294 5.62 23.20 -3.80
C HIS A 294 6.95 23.78 -4.34
N LEU A 295 7.71 23.02 -5.13
CA LEU A 295 9.01 23.47 -5.63
C LEU A 295 8.91 24.43 -6.80
N HIS A 296 7.80 24.41 -7.55
CA HIS A 296 7.68 25.12 -8.82
C HIS A 296 6.43 25.99 -8.89
N LYS A 297 6.56 27.13 -9.62
CA LYS A 297 5.41 27.95 -10.00
C LYS A 297 4.38 27.11 -10.77
N PRO A 298 3.08 27.29 -10.54
CA PRO A 298 2.48 28.32 -9.67
C PRO A 298 2.26 27.84 -8.23
N PHE A 299 2.54 26.57 -7.89
CA PHE A 299 2.25 26.02 -6.57
C PHE A 299 3.36 26.24 -5.51
N ASP A 300 4.42 26.98 -5.81
CA ASP A 300 5.29 27.59 -4.81
C ASP A 300 4.55 28.68 -4.00
N ASN A 301 3.49 29.28 -4.56
CA ASN A 301 2.66 30.31 -3.94
C ASN A 301 1.48 29.67 -3.16
N ALA A 302 1.42 29.88 -1.83
CA ALA A 302 0.35 29.37 -0.97
C ALA A 302 -1.04 29.91 -1.35
N LYS A 303 -1.14 31.16 -1.83
CA LYS A 303 -2.43 31.74 -2.27
C LYS A 303 -2.98 31.04 -3.51
N VAL A 304 -2.10 30.61 -4.42
CA VAL A 304 -2.50 29.83 -5.61
C VAL A 304 -2.97 28.45 -5.19
N ARG A 305 -2.28 27.78 -4.24
CA ARG A 305 -2.74 26.49 -3.69
C ARG A 305 -4.10 26.64 -2.99
N ALA A 306 -4.31 27.73 -2.24
CA ALA A 306 -5.59 28.03 -1.60
C ALA A 306 -6.73 28.16 -2.62
N ALA A 307 -6.50 28.85 -3.74
CA ALA A 307 -7.48 28.96 -4.83
C ALA A 307 -7.77 27.58 -5.47
N ALA A 308 -6.75 26.77 -5.68
CA ALA A 308 -6.91 25.41 -6.20
C ALA A 308 -7.71 24.51 -5.23
N ILE A 309 -7.45 24.56 -3.92
CA ILE A 309 -8.23 23.85 -2.90
C ILE A 309 -9.69 24.30 -2.93
N ALA A 310 -9.94 25.60 -3.01
CA ALA A 310 -11.29 26.17 -3.07
C ALA A 310 -12.06 25.72 -4.32
N ALA A 311 -11.38 25.53 -5.46
CA ALA A 311 -11.99 25.03 -6.69
C ALA A 311 -12.37 23.55 -6.61
N MET A 312 -11.61 22.74 -5.86
CA MET A 312 -11.76 21.29 -5.81
C MET A 312 -12.65 20.85 -4.65
N THR A 313 -13.96 21.18 -4.72
CA THR A 313 -14.97 20.64 -3.80
C THR A 313 -15.15 19.13 -4.00
N GLN A 314 -15.51 18.38 -2.95
CA GLN A 314 -15.39 16.90 -2.92
C GLN A 314 -16.45 16.15 -3.74
N GLU A 315 -17.71 16.59 -3.69
CA GLU A 315 -18.83 15.85 -4.30
C GLU A 315 -18.64 15.54 -5.80
N PRO A 316 -18.14 16.47 -6.65
CA PRO A 316 -17.88 16.17 -8.06
C PRO A 316 -16.91 15.00 -8.27
N PHE A 317 -15.87 14.90 -7.45
CA PHE A 317 -14.89 13.80 -7.52
C PHE A 317 -15.52 12.47 -7.13
N LEU A 318 -16.25 12.44 -6.03
CA LEU A 318 -16.89 11.25 -5.49
C LEU A 318 -17.96 10.71 -6.44
N ARG A 319 -18.79 11.59 -7.01
CA ARG A 319 -19.80 11.20 -8.00
C ARG A 319 -19.19 10.69 -9.30
N ALA A 320 -18.17 11.35 -9.82
CA ALA A 320 -17.55 10.95 -11.09
C ALA A 320 -16.74 9.66 -10.96
N GLN A 321 -15.97 9.52 -9.85
CA GLN A 321 -15.07 8.40 -9.67
C GLN A 321 -15.76 7.16 -9.09
N VAL A 322 -16.63 7.33 -8.09
CA VAL A 322 -17.30 6.22 -7.38
C VAL A 322 -18.72 5.99 -7.90
N GLY A 323 -19.54 7.03 -7.98
CA GLY A 323 -20.91 6.98 -8.50
C GLY A 323 -21.91 6.29 -7.57
N VAL A 324 -21.53 5.24 -6.87
CA VAL A 324 -22.37 4.45 -5.94
C VAL A 324 -22.42 5.13 -4.59
N LYS A 325 -23.59 5.70 -4.22
CA LYS A 325 -23.72 6.57 -3.03
C LYS A 325 -23.34 5.89 -1.71
N GLU A 326 -23.62 4.61 -1.55
CA GLU A 326 -23.30 3.85 -0.34
C GLU A 326 -21.78 3.62 -0.15
N LEU A 327 -20.98 3.79 -1.21
CA LEU A 327 -19.55 3.56 -1.19
C LEU A 327 -18.73 4.84 -0.98
N TYR A 328 -19.34 6.03 -0.80
CA TYR A 328 -18.60 7.25 -0.57
C TYR A 328 -19.29 8.23 0.37
N LYS A 329 -18.49 9.11 0.95
CA LYS A 329 -18.97 10.27 1.74
C LYS A 329 -18.01 11.44 1.64
N THR A 330 -18.54 12.66 1.76
CA THR A 330 -17.71 13.85 1.92
C THR A 330 -17.03 13.86 3.28
N CYS A 331 -15.78 14.28 3.32
CA CYS A 331 -14.99 14.40 4.54
C CYS A 331 -13.93 15.50 4.37
N PRO A 332 -14.15 16.72 4.85
CA PRO A 332 -13.20 17.80 4.72
C PRO A 332 -12.10 17.75 5.79
N SER A 333 -11.56 16.55 6.00
CA SER A 333 -10.50 16.32 6.99
C SER A 333 -9.21 15.85 6.33
N MET A 334 -8.09 16.38 6.79
CA MET A 334 -6.74 15.91 6.44
C MET A 334 -6.39 14.58 7.11
N PHE A 335 -7.16 14.17 8.15
CA PHE A 335 -6.89 13.01 9.00
C PHE A 335 -8.02 11.98 9.01
N ILE A 336 -8.85 11.90 7.99
CA ILE A 336 -10.02 11.03 7.93
C ILE A 336 -11.08 11.35 9.01
N CYS A 337 -12.31 11.51 8.57
CA CYS A 337 -13.44 11.72 9.46
C CYS A 337 -13.72 10.49 10.33
N ASN A 338 -14.29 10.71 11.52
CA ASN A 338 -14.63 9.64 12.48
C ASN A 338 -13.41 8.86 13.00
N THR A 339 -12.23 9.47 12.98
CA THR A 339 -11.04 8.98 13.67
C THR A 339 -10.75 9.87 14.89
N PRO A 340 -9.92 9.44 15.85
CA PRO A 340 -9.62 10.24 17.04
C PRO A 340 -9.10 11.65 16.75
N TYR A 341 -8.38 11.81 15.63
CA TYR A 341 -7.79 13.09 15.23
C TYR A 341 -8.49 13.74 14.04
N GLY A 342 -9.60 13.18 13.56
CA GLY A 342 -10.44 13.79 12.53
C GLY A 342 -10.86 15.21 12.95
N SER A 343 -10.70 16.18 12.04
CA SER A 343 -10.91 17.60 12.34
C SER A 343 -11.52 18.31 11.12
N THR A 344 -12.18 19.44 11.39
CA THR A 344 -12.64 20.37 10.35
C THR A 344 -11.96 21.73 10.47
N ALA A 345 -11.00 21.90 11.37
CA ALA A 345 -10.30 23.17 11.57
C ALA A 345 -9.60 23.62 10.30
N GLY A 346 -9.88 24.83 9.82
CA GLY A 346 -9.32 25.39 8.58
C GLY A 346 -9.94 24.86 7.28
N SER A 347 -10.87 23.89 7.32
CA SER A 347 -11.45 23.30 6.10
C SER A 347 -12.46 24.18 5.37
N ASP A 348 -12.90 25.31 5.93
CA ASP A 348 -13.87 26.23 5.35
C ASP A 348 -13.47 26.76 3.97
N ILE A 349 -12.18 26.81 3.70
CA ILE A 349 -11.66 27.19 2.39
C ILE A 349 -12.14 26.27 1.27
N GLN A 350 -12.39 25.00 1.57
CA GLN A 350 -12.91 23.99 0.64
C GLN A 350 -14.37 23.67 0.92
N ALA A 351 -14.71 23.32 2.16
CA ALA A 351 -16.04 22.81 2.55
C ALA A 351 -17.17 23.83 2.33
N LYS A 352 -16.87 25.12 2.50
CA LYS A 352 -17.79 26.24 2.25
C LYS A 352 -17.47 27.01 0.98
N SER A 353 -16.75 26.39 0.04
CA SER A 353 -16.37 27.05 -1.21
C SER A 353 -17.42 26.87 -2.29
N ASN A 354 -17.35 27.76 -3.27
CA ASN A 354 -18.01 27.66 -4.56
C ASN A 354 -17.08 28.18 -5.65
N MET A 355 -17.46 28.01 -6.90
CA MET A 355 -16.61 28.37 -8.04
C MET A 355 -16.25 29.86 -8.06
N ARG A 356 -17.19 30.76 -7.70
CA ARG A 356 -16.93 32.20 -7.63
C ARG A 356 -15.86 32.52 -6.60
N LYS A 357 -15.93 31.96 -5.40
CA LYS A 357 -14.91 32.13 -4.36
C LYS A 357 -13.52 31.67 -4.85
N ALA A 358 -13.47 30.52 -5.55
CA ALA A 358 -12.21 30.02 -6.11
C ALA A 358 -11.61 30.97 -7.16
N GLN A 359 -12.45 31.57 -8.04
CA GLN A 359 -12.05 32.58 -9.02
C GLN A 359 -11.52 33.82 -8.36
N ASP A 360 -12.20 34.33 -7.33
CA ASP A 360 -11.80 35.54 -6.59
C ASP A 360 -10.44 35.29 -5.88
N LEU A 361 -10.25 34.11 -5.26
CA LEU A 361 -8.98 33.74 -4.64
C LEU A 361 -7.84 33.61 -5.68
N LEU A 362 -8.13 33.05 -6.84
CA LEU A 362 -7.14 32.96 -7.91
C LEU A 362 -6.71 34.32 -8.41
N LYS A 363 -7.66 35.21 -8.65
CA LYS A 363 -7.38 36.60 -9.06
C LYS A 363 -6.54 37.33 -8.01
N ALA A 364 -6.84 37.14 -6.72
CA ALA A 364 -6.10 37.76 -5.62
C ALA A 364 -4.74 37.11 -5.35
N SER A 365 -4.47 35.92 -5.91
CA SER A 365 -3.22 35.21 -5.69
C SER A 365 -2.03 35.71 -6.49
N GLY A 366 -2.29 36.50 -7.56
CA GLY A 366 -1.26 36.92 -8.51
C GLY A 366 -0.84 35.80 -9.49
N TYR A 367 -1.72 34.83 -9.75
CA TYR A 367 -1.46 33.75 -10.72
C TYR A 367 -1.16 34.35 -12.11
N ASP A 368 -0.01 33.95 -12.68
CA ASP A 368 0.54 34.52 -13.93
C ASP A 368 0.10 33.79 -15.21
N GLY A 369 -0.74 32.77 -15.06
CA GLY A 369 -1.19 31.96 -16.19
C GLY A 369 -0.26 30.79 -16.52
N THR A 370 0.73 30.44 -15.69
CA THR A 370 1.59 29.26 -15.84
C THR A 370 0.72 27.99 -15.87
N PRO A 371 0.79 27.14 -16.93
CA PRO A 371 -0.02 25.93 -17.01
C PRO A 371 0.32 24.94 -15.90
N ILE A 372 -0.72 24.36 -15.29
CA ILE A 372 -0.58 23.31 -14.27
C ILE A 372 -0.49 21.96 -14.96
N VAL A 373 0.67 21.30 -14.88
CA VAL A 373 0.85 19.91 -15.32
C VAL A 373 0.21 18.98 -14.29
N ILE A 374 -0.88 18.31 -14.67
CA ILE A 374 -1.56 17.28 -13.88
C ILE A 374 -1.25 15.93 -14.48
N MET A 375 -0.71 15.00 -13.67
CA MET A 375 -0.45 13.63 -14.10
C MET A 375 -1.73 12.79 -13.98
N LYS A 376 -2.12 12.09 -15.08
CA LYS A 376 -3.34 11.27 -15.17
C LYS A 376 -2.97 9.80 -15.37
N PRO A 377 -3.26 8.90 -14.41
CA PRO A 377 -3.10 7.47 -14.62
C PRO A 377 -4.19 6.94 -15.57
N THR A 378 -3.80 6.03 -16.47
CA THR A 378 -4.70 5.44 -17.47
C THR A 378 -5.16 4.02 -17.13
N ASP A 379 -4.45 3.33 -16.23
CA ASP A 379 -4.57 1.90 -15.93
C ASP A 379 -4.94 1.60 -14.46
N LEU A 380 -5.30 2.62 -13.66
CA LEU A 380 -5.70 2.47 -12.27
C LEU A 380 -7.16 2.92 -12.08
N ALA A 381 -8.09 1.97 -12.23
CA ALA A 381 -9.54 2.21 -12.24
C ALA A 381 -10.06 2.98 -11.02
N SER A 382 -9.42 2.81 -9.84
CA SER A 382 -9.85 3.44 -8.59
C SER A 382 -9.65 4.95 -8.52
N ILE A 383 -8.80 5.55 -9.40
CA ILE A 383 -8.49 6.99 -9.38
C ILE A 383 -8.44 7.64 -10.76
N GLN A 384 -8.62 6.89 -11.84
CA GLN A 384 -8.37 7.38 -13.21
C GLN A 384 -9.27 8.55 -13.66
N LYS A 385 -10.47 8.71 -13.08
CA LYS A 385 -11.40 9.80 -13.40
C LYS A 385 -11.09 11.09 -12.60
N LEU A 386 -10.36 11.00 -11.49
CA LEU A 386 -10.10 12.15 -10.60
C LEU A 386 -9.35 13.30 -11.31
N PRO A 387 -8.30 13.06 -12.13
CA PRO A 387 -7.58 14.15 -12.80
C PRO A 387 -8.42 14.89 -13.82
N ASP A 388 -9.37 14.24 -14.49
CA ASP A 388 -10.30 14.90 -15.43
C ASP A 388 -11.20 15.88 -14.69
N VAL A 389 -11.75 15.48 -13.54
CA VAL A 389 -12.57 16.34 -12.67
C VAL A 389 -11.75 17.52 -12.15
N ALA A 390 -10.52 17.26 -11.67
CA ALA A 390 -9.62 18.32 -11.22
C ALA A 390 -9.33 19.33 -12.33
N ALA A 391 -8.98 18.84 -13.53
CA ALA A 391 -8.71 19.69 -14.69
C ALA A 391 -9.92 20.55 -15.07
N GLN A 392 -11.13 19.98 -15.05
CA GLN A 392 -12.36 20.69 -15.34
C GLN A 392 -12.62 21.81 -14.31
N LEU A 393 -12.58 21.48 -13.02
CA LEU A 393 -12.85 22.45 -11.95
C LEU A 393 -11.80 23.56 -11.90
N LEU A 394 -10.53 23.24 -12.11
CA LEU A 394 -9.46 24.23 -12.14
C LEU A 394 -9.58 25.15 -13.36
N ARG A 395 -9.93 24.64 -14.55
CA ARG A 395 -10.19 25.47 -15.74
C ARG A 395 -11.38 26.41 -15.52
N GLN A 396 -12.45 25.94 -14.88
CA GLN A 396 -13.60 26.76 -14.51
C GLN A 396 -13.22 27.89 -13.52
N ALA A 397 -12.26 27.62 -12.62
CA ALA A 397 -11.72 28.63 -11.72
C ALA A 397 -10.77 29.63 -12.41
N GLY A 398 -10.34 29.39 -13.65
CA GLY A 398 -9.46 30.27 -14.42
C GLY A 398 -8.00 29.79 -14.53
N PHE A 399 -7.67 28.59 -14.04
CA PHE A 399 -6.34 28.01 -14.23
C PHE A 399 -6.15 27.50 -15.66
N LYS A 400 -4.94 27.62 -16.19
CA LYS A 400 -4.51 26.87 -17.37
C LYS A 400 -4.05 25.46 -16.91
N VAL A 401 -4.53 24.42 -17.59
CA VAL A 401 -4.24 23.04 -17.19
C VAL A 401 -3.74 22.24 -18.39
N ASP A 402 -2.58 21.60 -18.20
CA ASP A 402 -1.98 20.59 -19.06
C ASP A 402 -2.17 19.22 -18.39
N LEU A 403 -3.04 18.38 -18.97
CA LEU A 403 -3.37 17.05 -18.45
C LEU A 403 -2.54 16.00 -19.20
N GLN A 404 -1.59 15.36 -18.51
CA GLN A 404 -0.65 14.41 -19.11
C GLN A 404 -0.98 12.98 -18.69
N ALA A 405 -1.39 12.16 -19.68
CA ALA A 405 -1.76 10.77 -19.48
C ALA A 405 -0.53 9.85 -19.49
N MET A 406 -0.49 8.87 -18.57
CA MET A 406 0.55 7.85 -18.46
C MET A 406 0.02 6.66 -17.63
N ASP A 407 0.69 5.52 -17.68
CA ASP A 407 0.40 4.42 -16.77
C ASP A 407 0.78 4.78 -15.31
N TRP A 408 0.17 4.09 -14.35
CA TRP A 408 0.36 4.39 -12.92
C TRP A 408 1.82 4.22 -12.46
N GLN A 409 2.54 3.23 -12.97
CA GLN A 409 3.92 3.00 -12.55
C GLN A 409 4.86 4.09 -13.07
N THR A 410 4.65 4.57 -14.29
CA THR A 410 5.32 5.76 -14.83
C THR A 410 5.02 6.98 -13.97
N LEU A 411 3.76 7.18 -13.55
CA LEU A 411 3.38 8.25 -12.64
C LEU A 411 4.11 8.14 -11.30
N VAL A 412 4.15 6.94 -10.70
CA VAL A 412 4.84 6.67 -9.42
C VAL A 412 6.34 6.98 -9.52
N GLY A 413 6.98 6.65 -10.63
CA GLY A 413 8.36 7.03 -10.89
C GLY A 413 8.53 8.55 -11.08
N ARG A 414 7.64 9.16 -11.87
CA ARG A 414 7.72 10.59 -12.19
C ARG A 414 7.45 11.49 -10.99
N ARG A 415 6.53 11.12 -10.07
CA ARG A 415 6.25 11.93 -8.87
C ARG A 415 7.46 12.07 -7.93
N ALA A 416 8.46 11.21 -8.05
CA ALA A 416 9.71 11.30 -7.29
C ALA A 416 10.72 12.30 -7.88
N LYS A 417 10.49 12.79 -9.11
CA LYS A 417 11.36 13.76 -9.77
C LYS A 417 11.13 15.17 -9.24
N LYS A 418 12.20 15.88 -8.97
CA LYS A 418 12.20 17.29 -8.54
C LYS A 418 12.41 18.25 -9.70
N ASP A 419 12.56 17.73 -10.91
CA ASP A 419 12.75 18.53 -12.11
C ASP A 419 11.60 19.52 -12.33
N ALA A 420 11.89 20.61 -13.02
CA ALA A 420 10.86 21.55 -13.44
C ALA A 420 9.85 20.86 -14.38
N PRO A 421 8.56 21.27 -14.36
CA PRO A 421 7.52 20.61 -15.14
C PRO A 421 7.77 20.54 -16.65
N ASP A 422 8.44 21.55 -17.23
CA ASP A 422 8.89 21.59 -18.62
C ASP A 422 10.07 20.64 -18.92
N LYS A 423 10.73 20.10 -17.87
CA LYS A 423 11.84 19.13 -17.95
C LYS A 423 11.42 17.74 -17.47
N GLY A 424 10.12 17.42 -17.55
CA GLY A 424 9.58 16.12 -17.15
C GLY A 424 9.17 16.01 -15.67
N GLY A 425 9.19 17.13 -14.92
CA GLY A 425 8.57 17.24 -13.61
C GLY A 425 7.04 17.36 -13.67
N TRP A 426 6.42 17.83 -12.60
CA TRP A 426 4.96 17.87 -12.45
C TRP A 426 4.53 18.96 -11.47
N HIS A 427 3.22 19.35 -11.53
CA HIS A 427 2.63 20.29 -10.58
C HIS A 427 1.62 19.62 -9.64
N MET A 428 0.85 18.65 -10.13
CA MET A 428 -0.19 17.97 -9.35
C MET A 428 -0.31 16.50 -9.75
N PHE A 429 -0.55 15.64 -8.77
CA PHE A 429 -1.09 14.30 -8.98
C PHE A 429 -2.21 14.00 -7.99
N LEU A 430 -3.11 13.10 -8.39
CA LEU A 430 -4.20 12.66 -7.55
C LEU A 430 -3.99 11.20 -7.18
N THR A 431 -4.36 10.84 -5.96
CA THR A 431 -4.19 9.49 -5.42
C THR A 431 -5.19 9.22 -4.31
N ALA A 432 -5.12 8.01 -3.75
CA ALA A 432 -5.88 7.61 -2.57
C ALA A 432 -4.94 7.14 -1.46
N TRP A 433 -5.38 7.32 -0.22
CA TRP A 433 -4.71 6.86 0.98
C TRP A 433 -5.57 5.89 1.77
N ASN A 434 -4.97 4.82 2.27
CA ASN A 434 -5.57 4.02 3.32
C ASN A 434 -5.68 4.85 4.61
N VAL A 435 -6.71 4.60 5.41
CA VAL A 435 -6.93 5.32 6.66
C VAL A 435 -5.69 5.34 7.56
N PHE A 436 -4.99 4.22 7.70
CA PHE A 436 -3.80 4.12 8.54
C PHE A 436 -2.58 4.94 8.09
N ASP A 437 -2.59 5.43 6.85
CA ASP A 437 -1.54 6.33 6.36
C ASP A 437 -1.79 7.79 6.72
N VAL A 438 -3.05 8.16 6.99
CA VAL A 438 -3.43 9.56 7.14
C VAL A 438 -4.25 9.87 8.41
N TRP A 439 -4.54 8.87 9.26
CA TRP A 439 -5.41 9.02 10.43
C TRP A 439 -4.84 9.90 11.56
N SER A 440 -3.53 10.13 11.57
CA SER A 440 -2.87 10.92 12.61
C SER A 440 -1.78 11.85 12.05
N PRO A 441 -1.45 12.93 12.77
CA PRO A 441 -0.37 13.86 12.39
C PRO A 441 1.00 13.20 12.15
N ILE A 442 1.28 12.06 12.81
CA ILE A 442 2.57 11.38 12.72
C ILE A 442 2.59 10.45 11.51
N ALA A 443 1.51 9.67 11.32
CA ALA A 443 1.40 8.72 10.23
C ALA A 443 1.27 9.40 8.86
N ASN A 444 0.63 10.59 8.81
CA ASN A 444 0.30 11.26 7.55
C ASN A 444 1.55 11.82 6.85
N PRO A 445 1.97 11.25 5.70
CA PRO A 445 3.15 11.74 4.99
C PRO A 445 2.93 13.13 4.38
N THR A 446 1.68 13.58 4.20
CA THR A 446 1.40 14.93 3.70
C THR A 446 1.60 16.01 4.76
N ALA A 447 1.63 15.63 6.05
CA ALA A 447 2.01 16.50 7.16
C ALA A 447 3.54 16.61 7.34
N ASP A 448 4.33 15.91 6.52
CA ASP A 448 5.78 16.04 6.49
C ASP A 448 6.17 17.24 5.64
N THR A 449 6.59 18.32 6.31
CA THR A 449 6.98 19.59 5.70
C THR A 449 8.48 19.87 5.80
N ARG A 450 9.31 18.81 5.79
CA ARG A 450 10.78 18.93 5.80
C ARG A 450 11.36 19.46 4.48
N GLY A 451 10.52 19.82 3.52
CA GLY A 451 10.91 20.44 2.27
C GLY A 451 11.64 19.50 1.32
N GLU A 452 12.42 20.09 0.43
CA GLU A 452 13.07 19.39 -0.70
C GLU A 452 14.03 18.28 -0.26
N LYS A 453 14.75 18.43 0.84
CA LYS A 453 15.80 17.49 1.25
C LYS A 453 15.26 16.11 1.62
N SER A 454 14.14 16.06 2.35
CA SER A 454 13.66 14.81 2.96
C SER A 454 12.13 14.72 3.10
N GLY A 455 11.38 15.73 2.62
CA GLY A 455 9.91 15.71 2.61
C GLY A 455 9.36 14.70 1.61
N TRP A 456 8.10 14.28 1.85
CA TRP A 456 7.39 13.43 0.91
C TRP A 456 7.10 14.18 -0.41
N PHE A 457 6.88 13.46 -1.50
CA PHE A 457 6.64 13.99 -2.85
C PHE A 457 5.69 15.20 -2.84
N GLY A 458 6.09 16.26 -3.55
CA GLY A 458 5.47 17.58 -3.48
C GLY A 458 6.17 18.52 -2.50
N TRP A 459 7.06 18.01 -1.64
CA TRP A 459 8.10 18.72 -0.88
C TRP A 459 7.63 20.00 -0.20
N ALA A 460 6.47 19.94 0.46
CA ALA A 460 6.00 21.06 1.26
C ALA A 460 7.04 21.45 2.32
N SER A 461 7.27 22.75 2.48
CA SER A 461 8.16 23.30 3.49
C SER A 461 7.40 24.25 4.40
N ASP A 462 7.56 24.09 5.71
CA ASP A 462 6.97 24.92 6.75
C ASP A 462 7.75 24.77 8.06
N ASP A 463 7.93 25.84 8.80
CA ASP A 463 8.67 25.83 10.07
C ASP A 463 7.75 25.50 11.26
N LYS A 464 6.50 25.93 11.22
CA LYS A 464 5.53 25.77 12.31
C LYS A 464 4.96 24.36 12.41
N LEU A 465 4.72 23.70 11.29
CA LEU A 465 4.11 22.37 11.29
C LEU A 465 5.00 21.29 11.95
N PRO A 466 6.34 21.23 11.72
CA PRO A 466 7.22 20.33 12.47
C PRO A 466 7.22 20.57 13.96
N GLU A 467 7.14 21.83 14.40
CA GLU A 467 7.05 22.18 15.82
C GLU A 467 5.76 21.63 16.47
N LEU A 468 4.60 21.86 15.83
CA LEU A 468 3.31 21.32 16.29
C LEU A 468 3.31 19.79 16.33
N ARG A 469 3.92 19.13 15.33
CA ARG A 469 4.08 17.67 15.30
C ARG A 469 4.99 17.19 16.42
N ASN A 470 6.07 17.90 16.72
CA ASN A 470 6.96 17.58 17.84
C ASN A 470 6.24 17.69 19.21
N GLN A 471 5.40 18.71 19.38
CA GLN A 471 4.55 18.84 20.58
C GLN A 471 3.55 17.67 20.67
N PHE A 472 2.91 17.30 19.54
CA PHE A 472 2.00 16.16 19.48
C PHE A 472 2.68 14.83 19.87
N MET A 473 3.90 14.56 19.39
CA MET A 473 4.65 13.34 19.70
C MET A 473 5.01 13.20 21.19
N ARG A 474 5.17 14.32 21.89
CA ARG A 474 5.49 14.38 23.32
C ARG A 474 4.27 14.43 24.23
N ALA A 475 3.11 14.82 23.67
CA ALA A 475 1.87 14.90 24.47
C ALA A 475 1.41 13.50 24.90
N THR A 476 1.09 13.36 26.18
CA THR A 476 0.57 12.11 26.77
C THR A 476 -0.93 12.20 27.10
N ASP A 477 -1.47 13.42 27.17
CA ASP A 477 -2.90 13.66 27.38
C ASP A 477 -3.65 13.71 26.03
N GLU A 478 -4.70 12.92 25.89
CA GLU A 478 -5.46 12.81 24.64
C GLU A 478 -6.20 14.10 24.25
N GLY A 479 -6.63 14.91 25.24
CA GLY A 479 -7.24 16.22 24.99
C GLY A 479 -6.24 17.22 24.40
N VAL A 480 -5.00 17.19 24.90
CA VAL A 480 -3.89 17.98 24.37
C VAL A 480 -3.54 17.52 22.95
N LYS A 481 -3.42 16.20 22.72
CA LYS A 481 -3.20 15.64 21.40
C LYS A 481 -4.28 16.06 20.40
N LYS A 482 -5.55 16.01 20.80
CA LYS A 482 -6.66 16.44 19.95
C LYS A 482 -6.57 17.91 19.56
N LYS A 483 -6.27 18.80 20.51
CA LYS A 483 -6.06 20.23 20.25
C LYS A 483 -4.89 20.48 19.29
N LEU A 484 -3.78 19.78 19.49
CA LEU A 484 -2.61 19.85 18.60
C LEU A 484 -2.94 19.32 17.21
N ALA A 485 -3.71 18.23 17.10
CA ALA A 485 -4.19 17.72 15.82
C ALA A 485 -5.06 18.75 15.08
N ASP A 486 -5.95 19.47 15.78
CA ASP A 486 -6.75 20.55 15.18
C ASP A 486 -5.88 21.72 14.69
N GLN A 487 -4.83 22.09 15.43
CA GLN A 487 -3.88 23.12 15.00
C GLN A 487 -3.06 22.69 13.77
N ILE A 488 -2.59 21.44 13.78
CA ILE A 488 -1.87 20.84 12.64
C ILE A 488 -2.76 20.80 11.42
N HIS A 489 -4.01 20.38 11.58
CA HIS A 489 -5.01 20.33 10.52
C HIS A 489 -5.25 21.69 9.88
N ALA A 490 -5.50 22.72 10.71
CA ALA A 490 -5.68 24.09 10.22
C ALA A 490 -4.44 24.59 9.47
N ARG A 491 -3.24 24.30 10.01
CA ARG A 491 -1.98 24.70 9.35
C ARG A 491 -1.79 24.02 8.01
N MET A 492 -2.15 22.72 7.89
CA MET A 492 -2.07 21.99 6.62
C MET A 492 -2.96 22.62 5.54
N PHE A 493 -4.15 23.13 5.88
CA PHE A 493 -5.01 23.89 4.96
C PHE A 493 -4.40 25.25 4.61
N GLU A 494 -3.86 25.96 5.61
CA GLU A 494 -3.26 27.29 5.42
C GLU A 494 -2.08 27.24 4.44
N ILE A 495 -1.19 26.28 4.59
CA ILE A 495 -0.06 26.10 3.67
C ILE A 495 -0.43 25.36 2.38
N GLY A 496 -1.58 24.70 2.34
CA GLY A 496 -2.04 23.94 1.18
C GLY A 496 -1.19 22.72 0.89
N THR A 497 -1.00 21.82 1.87
CA THR A 497 -0.20 20.60 1.65
C THR A 497 -0.82 19.69 0.59
N HIS A 498 -2.14 19.58 0.58
CA HIS A 498 -2.95 18.84 -0.39
C HIS A 498 -4.42 19.27 -0.28
N ALA A 499 -5.27 18.84 -1.20
CA ALA A 499 -6.72 18.93 -1.08
C ALA A 499 -7.31 17.55 -0.78
N PRO A 500 -8.02 17.34 0.35
CA PRO A 500 -8.77 16.12 0.58
C PRO A 500 -10.01 16.09 -0.32
N LEU A 501 -10.25 14.96 -1.02
CA LEU A 501 -11.31 14.86 -2.04
C LEU A 501 -12.44 13.90 -1.63
N GLY A 502 -12.55 13.58 -0.33
CA GLY A 502 -13.57 12.72 0.25
C GLY A 502 -13.13 11.28 0.46
N GLU A 503 -13.98 10.51 1.13
CA GLU A 503 -13.74 9.13 1.53
C GLU A 503 -14.56 8.15 0.71
N TYR A 504 -13.99 6.96 0.49
CA TYR A 504 -14.68 5.90 -0.24
C TYR A 504 -14.29 4.50 0.27
N SER A 505 -15.13 3.51 -0.06
CA SER A 505 -14.86 2.09 0.12
C SER A 505 -14.62 1.46 -1.25
N GLN A 506 -13.45 0.85 -1.45
CA GLN A 506 -13.14 0.13 -2.69
C GLN A 506 -13.73 -1.28 -2.60
N PRO A 507 -14.64 -1.69 -3.50
CA PRO A 507 -15.13 -3.05 -3.52
C PRO A 507 -14.08 -4.02 -4.07
N MET A 508 -14.02 -5.22 -3.49
CA MET A 508 -13.33 -6.39 -3.99
C MET A 508 -14.38 -7.37 -4.53
N ALA A 509 -14.06 -8.14 -5.55
CA ALA A 509 -14.91 -9.23 -6.00
C ALA A 509 -14.15 -10.55 -5.97
N ALA A 510 -14.80 -11.61 -5.54
CA ALA A 510 -14.24 -12.95 -5.51
C ALA A 510 -15.29 -13.99 -5.92
N ARG A 511 -14.83 -15.13 -6.43
CA ARG A 511 -15.70 -16.29 -6.64
C ARG A 511 -16.18 -16.85 -5.31
N LYS A 512 -17.40 -17.41 -5.25
CA LYS A 512 -17.97 -17.98 -4.02
C LYS A 512 -17.24 -19.20 -3.47
N ASN A 513 -16.44 -19.90 -4.29
CA ASN A 513 -15.59 -21.00 -3.82
C ASN A 513 -14.33 -20.53 -3.08
N ILE A 514 -14.09 -19.21 -2.99
CA ILE A 514 -13.02 -18.67 -2.15
C ILE A 514 -13.60 -18.29 -0.79
N SER A 515 -12.98 -18.78 0.27
CA SER A 515 -13.41 -18.54 1.65
C SER A 515 -12.23 -18.06 2.52
N GLY A 516 -12.52 -17.72 3.79
CA GLY A 516 -11.48 -17.28 4.73
C GLY A 516 -11.16 -15.77 4.68
N PHE A 517 -11.98 -14.96 4.02
CA PHE A 517 -11.87 -13.50 4.07
C PHE A 517 -12.10 -12.98 5.49
N PHE A 518 -11.36 -11.95 5.86
CA PHE A 518 -11.46 -11.26 7.15
C PHE A 518 -11.06 -9.78 7.00
N ILE A 519 -11.29 -8.97 8.03
CA ILE A 519 -10.92 -7.55 7.99
C ILE A 519 -9.40 -7.40 8.10
N THR A 520 -8.77 -6.92 7.04
CA THR A 520 -7.32 -6.80 6.90
C THR A 520 -6.85 -5.36 6.78
N ASN A 521 -7.74 -4.44 6.39
CA ASN A 521 -7.42 -3.05 6.05
C ASN A 521 -6.35 -2.90 4.94
N GLY A 522 -6.17 -3.96 4.15
CA GLY A 522 -5.26 -4.05 3.00
C GLY A 522 -5.47 -5.36 2.26
N ASN A 523 -4.88 -5.51 1.07
CA ASN A 523 -5.00 -6.72 0.26
C ASN A 523 -3.90 -7.69 0.65
N ILE A 524 -4.25 -8.71 1.41
CA ILE A 524 -3.39 -9.80 1.87
C ILE A 524 -4.06 -11.15 1.60
N TYR A 525 -3.28 -12.23 1.43
CA TYR A 525 -3.75 -13.49 0.85
C TYR A 525 -3.55 -14.71 1.75
N TRP A 526 -3.04 -14.53 3.00
CA TRP A 526 -3.11 -15.62 3.97
C TRP A 526 -4.55 -15.83 4.46
N ASN A 527 -4.81 -16.96 5.07
CA ASN A 527 -6.12 -17.44 5.53
C ASN A 527 -7.15 -17.75 4.42
N LEU A 528 -6.86 -17.44 3.17
CA LEU A 528 -7.75 -17.74 2.05
C LEU A 528 -7.68 -19.23 1.69
N LYS A 529 -8.88 -19.82 1.43
CA LYS A 529 -9.06 -21.19 0.97
C LYS A 529 -9.79 -21.19 -0.36
N LYS A 530 -9.38 -22.07 -1.25
CA LYS A 530 -10.07 -22.34 -2.52
C LYS A 530 -10.68 -23.74 -2.44
N ASN A 531 -12.01 -23.80 -2.41
CA ASN A 531 -12.82 -25.02 -2.24
C ASN A 531 -13.15 -25.62 -3.61
#